data_8decdda6953e1b56df5a9f1ca4c89624
#
_entry.id   8decdda6953e1b56df5a9f1ca4c89624
#
_cell.length_a   1.000
_cell.length_b   1.000
_cell.length_c   1.000
_cell.angle_alpha   90.00
_cell.angle_beta   90.00
_cell.angle_gamma   90.00
#
_symmetry.space_group_name_H-M   'P 1'
#
loop_
_entity.id
_entity.type
_entity.pdbx_description
1 polymer ?
#
loop_
_entity_poly.entity_id
_entity_poly.type
_entity_poly.pdbx_seq_one_letter_code
_entity_poly.pdbx_strand_id
1 'polypeptide(L)'
;MRIAMLSVHTCPLAVLGGKESGGMNVYVRELTRELGRQGIGVDVFTRSQDEHQSHIKHDLDNGNRVFHIPAGPERPIPKTDLYEWLPEFTGGVKLASVLLDEQYDLVHSHYWLSGVAAHELQKWWNVPIVHMAHTLGINKNKVAKDAEQLEPKLRLDTELKLPRLVDRIIVATDTERSQIEEMSQEYRGKTSVIPPGVDLTVFHPYMQSEARQQLEMPLGNSMVLFVGRIEPLKGVDTLLYAMQYLKESGAMPPEMYMSVIGGDPAKPRETRHAELEKLMILRDELGLSNLVTFLGRRDQETLHRYYAAADVVVMPSHYESFGMVALEAMACGTPVIATDVGGLSQLIREGETGFLVPDMDPVALAERLGQVLSDQELRKRLGRQAAEYAEAYAWPGIAEQVIDVYKHTLNGS
;
A
#
# COMPACT_ATOMS: atom_id res chain seq x y z
N MET A 1 14.48 -11.79 -20.81
CA MET A 1 14.34 -12.17 -19.38
C MET A 1 12.87 -12.36 -19.08
N ARG A 2 12.53 -13.45 -18.42
CA ARG A 2 11.16 -13.78 -18.00
C ARG A 2 11.10 -14.06 -16.49
N ILE A 3 10.18 -13.43 -15.81
CA ILE A 3 10.08 -13.42 -14.34
C ILE A 3 8.83 -14.18 -13.91
N ALA A 4 8.98 -15.13 -12.97
CA ALA A 4 7.87 -15.68 -12.22
C ALA A 4 7.61 -14.80 -11.00
N MET A 5 6.56 -13.99 -11.03
CA MET A 5 6.20 -13.10 -9.94
C MET A 5 5.15 -13.77 -9.05
N LEU A 6 5.40 -13.89 -7.75
CA LEU A 6 4.50 -14.57 -6.83
C LEU A 6 3.78 -13.58 -5.91
N SER A 7 2.46 -13.62 -5.94
CA SER A 7 1.55 -12.86 -5.06
C SER A 7 0.45 -13.80 -4.54
N VAL A 8 0.82 -14.76 -3.68
CA VAL A 8 -0.03 -15.91 -3.29
C VAL A 8 -1.38 -15.48 -2.74
N HIS A 9 -1.41 -14.56 -1.76
CA HIS A 9 -2.61 -14.27 -0.96
C HIS A 9 -3.54 -13.24 -1.58
N THR A 10 -3.09 -12.49 -2.61
CA THR A 10 -3.89 -11.43 -3.21
C THR A 10 -3.55 -11.21 -4.68
N CYS A 11 -4.59 -11.09 -5.51
CA CYS A 11 -4.46 -10.87 -6.95
C CYS A 11 -4.10 -9.39 -7.23
N PRO A 12 -3.12 -9.08 -8.10
CA PRO A 12 -2.80 -7.69 -8.48
C PRO A 12 -3.96 -6.96 -9.16
N LEU A 13 -4.91 -7.71 -9.75
CA LEU A 13 -6.10 -7.17 -10.39
C LEU A 13 -7.31 -7.06 -9.44
N ALA A 14 -7.13 -7.34 -8.13
CA ALA A 14 -8.21 -7.23 -7.16
C ALA A 14 -8.65 -5.76 -6.97
N VAL A 15 -9.96 -5.56 -6.82
CA VAL A 15 -10.53 -4.24 -6.50
C VAL A 15 -9.98 -3.76 -5.16
N LEU A 16 -9.44 -2.54 -5.13
CA LEU A 16 -8.82 -1.97 -3.94
C LEU A 16 -9.83 -1.63 -2.82
N GLY A 17 -9.32 -1.54 -1.60
CA GLY A 17 -10.14 -1.28 -0.42
C GLY A 17 -10.84 -2.52 0.15
N GLY A 18 -10.59 -3.72 -0.37
CA GLY A 18 -10.95 -4.99 0.25
C GLY A 18 -10.11 -5.27 1.50
N LYS A 19 -10.50 -6.31 2.26
CA LYS A 19 -9.78 -6.71 3.49
C LYS A 19 -8.30 -7.04 3.24
N GLU A 20 -8.00 -7.66 2.09
CA GLU A 20 -6.66 -8.13 1.73
C GLU A 20 -6.06 -7.38 0.52
N SER A 21 -6.75 -6.38 -0.04
CA SER A 21 -6.27 -5.59 -1.19
C SER A 21 -5.81 -4.19 -0.76
N GLY A 22 -4.63 -3.78 -1.23
CA GLY A 22 -4.03 -2.50 -0.85
C GLY A 22 -2.76 -2.19 -1.64
N GLY A 23 -1.82 -1.49 -1.05
CA GLY A 23 -0.58 -1.03 -1.70
C GLY A 23 0.21 -2.13 -2.40
N MET A 24 0.28 -3.34 -1.84
CA MET A 24 0.98 -4.46 -2.49
C MET A 24 0.35 -4.84 -3.85
N ASN A 25 -0.99 -4.81 -3.97
CA ASN A 25 -1.66 -5.11 -5.24
C ASN A 25 -1.30 -4.07 -6.30
N VAL A 26 -1.30 -2.78 -5.92
CA VAL A 26 -0.87 -1.69 -6.79
C VAL A 26 0.59 -1.87 -7.20
N TYR A 27 1.47 -2.13 -6.24
CA TYR A 27 2.89 -2.35 -6.50
C TYR A 27 3.13 -3.49 -7.51
N VAL A 28 2.56 -4.67 -7.28
CA VAL A 28 2.73 -5.83 -8.16
C VAL A 28 2.18 -5.54 -9.56
N ARG A 29 1.02 -4.90 -9.64
CA ARG A 29 0.39 -4.55 -10.92
C ARG A 29 1.22 -3.55 -11.71
N GLU A 30 1.59 -2.43 -11.11
CA GLU A 30 2.29 -1.34 -11.82
C GLU A 30 3.73 -1.73 -12.15
N LEU A 31 4.43 -2.41 -11.24
CA LEU A 31 5.76 -2.95 -11.53
C LEU A 31 5.70 -3.94 -12.71
N THR A 32 4.72 -4.85 -12.73
CA THR A 32 4.56 -5.81 -13.84
C THR A 32 4.33 -5.11 -15.16
N ARG A 33 3.46 -4.10 -15.19
CA ARG A 33 3.20 -3.31 -16.40
C ARG A 33 4.45 -2.61 -16.90
N GLU A 34 5.18 -2.00 -15.99
CA GLU A 34 6.38 -1.24 -16.36
C GLU A 34 7.54 -2.15 -16.78
N LEU A 35 7.74 -3.29 -16.12
CA LEU A 35 8.68 -4.32 -16.56
C LEU A 35 8.37 -4.77 -17.99
N GLY A 36 7.08 -4.97 -18.32
CA GLY A 36 6.65 -5.30 -19.67
C GLY A 36 6.96 -4.21 -20.69
N ARG A 37 6.75 -2.93 -20.35
CA ARG A 37 7.13 -1.80 -21.21
C ARG A 37 8.64 -1.76 -21.49
N GLN A 38 9.45 -2.23 -20.53
CA GLN A 38 10.89 -2.32 -20.64
C GLN A 38 11.39 -3.66 -21.23
N GLY A 39 10.48 -4.48 -21.80
CA GLY A 39 10.82 -5.72 -22.51
C GLY A 39 11.08 -6.93 -21.62
N ILE A 40 10.67 -6.88 -20.34
CA ILE A 40 10.74 -8.00 -19.41
C ILE A 40 9.39 -8.71 -19.37
N GLY A 41 9.35 -9.98 -19.74
CA GLY A 41 8.14 -10.80 -19.62
C GLY A 41 7.86 -11.18 -18.17
N VAL A 42 6.62 -11.06 -17.72
CA VAL A 42 6.23 -11.39 -16.34
C VAL A 42 4.97 -12.23 -16.33
N ASP A 43 5.01 -13.33 -15.60
CA ASP A 43 3.85 -14.12 -15.23
C ASP A 43 3.61 -13.99 -13.73
N VAL A 44 2.48 -13.41 -13.35
CA VAL A 44 2.10 -13.25 -11.95
C VAL A 44 1.25 -14.43 -11.52
N PHE A 45 1.70 -15.17 -10.51
CA PHE A 45 0.98 -16.30 -9.95
C PHE A 45 0.32 -15.89 -8.62
N THR A 46 -0.99 -16.09 -8.54
CA THR A 46 -1.81 -15.84 -7.35
C THR A 46 -2.75 -17.03 -7.11
N ARG A 47 -3.19 -17.22 -5.87
CA ARG A 47 -4.17 -18.28 -5.58
C ARG A 47 -5.55 -17.88 -6.12
N SER A 48 -6.25 -18.82 -6.74
CA SER A 48 -7.65 -18.64 -7.13
C SER A 48 -8.54 -18.44 -5.89
N GLN A 49 -9.44 -17.45 -5.96
CA GLN A 49 -10.40 -17.13 -4.90
C GLN A 49 -11.85 -17.14 -5.41
N ASP A 50 -12.05 -17.59 -6.66
CA ASP A 50 -13.36 -17.65 -7.29
C ASP A 50 -13.32 -18.73 -8.38
N GLU A 51 -14.12 -19.80 -8.22
CA GLU A 51 -14.23 -20.91 -9.16
C GLU A 51 -14.80 -20.52 -10.53
N HIS A 52 -15.41 -19.33 -10.63
CA HIS A 52 -16.00 -18.82 -11.87
C HIS A 52 -15.09 -17.85 -12.63
N GLN A 53 -13.94 -17.46 -12.05
CA GLN A 53 -13.00 -16.58 -12.76
C GLN A 53 -12.09 -17.35 -13.72
N SER A 54 -11.65 -16.68 -14.77
CA SER A 54 -10.62 -17.23 -15.65
C SER A 54 -9.32 -17.48 -14.90
N HIS A 55 -8.76 -18.70 -15.04
CA HIS A 55 -7.47 -19.05 -14.42
C HIS A 55 -6.29 -18.31 -15.05
N ILE A 56 -6.44 -17.78 -16.28
CA ILE A 56 -5.41 -16.95 -16.92
C ILE A 56 -6.06 -15.64 -17.38
N LYS A 57 -5.45 -14.50 -17.02
CA LYS A 57 -5.85 -13.17 -17.47
C LYS A 57 -4.66 -12.45 -18.11
N HIS A 58 -4.93 -11.68 -19.16
CA HIS A 58 -3.95 -10.92 -19.93
C HIS A 58 -4.07 -9.39 -19.68
N ASP A 59 -4.56 -9.00 -18.50
CA ASP A 59 -4.94 -7.61 -18.18
C ASP A 59 -3.75 -6.75 -17.68
N LEU A 60 -2.48 -7.20 -17.87
CA LEU A 60 -1.28 -6.50 -17.43
C LEU A 60 -0.43 -5.92 -18.57
N ASP A 61 -0.98 -5.85 -19.76
CA ASP A 61 -0.34 -5.33 -20.97
C ASP A 61 0.96 -6.05 -21.39
N ASN A 62 1.51 -5.73 -22.56
CA ASN A 62 2.81 -6.18 -23.07
C ASN A 62 3.03 -7.70 -23.00
N GLY A 63 1.97 -8.52 -23.08
CA GLY A 63 2.03 -9.98 -23.01
C GLY A 63 2.22 -10.55 -21.60
N ASN A 64 2.17 -9.73 -20.57
CA ASN A 64 2.18 -10.18 -19.17
C ASN A 64 0.85 -10.82 -18.79
N ARG A 65 0.91 -11.82 -17.90
CA ARG A 65 -0.25 -12.65 -17.56
C ARG A 65 -0.42 -12.76 -16.05
N VAL A 66 -1.66 -12.96 -15.60
CA VAL A 66 -1.97 -13.34 -14.22
C VAL A 66 -2.57 -14.75 -14.24
N PHE A 67 -1.97 -15.64 -13.47
CA PHE A 67 -2.41 -17.01 -13.27
C PHE A 67 -3.10 -17.15 -11.92
N HIS A 68 -4.38 -17.49 -11.92
CA HIS A 68 -5.13 -17.84 -10.72
C HIS A 68 -5.01 -19.34 -10.50
N ILE A 69 -4.14 -19.75 -9.60
CA ILE A 69 -3.81 -21.16 -9.35
C ILE A 69 -4.80 -21.73 -8.31
N PRO A 70 -5.55 -22.77 -8.66
CA PRO A 70 -6.35 -23.50 -7.68
C PRO A 70 -5.44 -24.11 -6.61
N ALA A 71 -5.71 -23.79 -5.35
CA ALA A 71 -5.04 -24.35 -4.19
C ALA A 71 -5.99 -24.26 -2.99
N GLY A 72 -6.47 -25.41 -2.52
CA GLY A 72 -7.60 -25.50 -1.61
C GLY A 72 -8.90 -24.99 -2.22
N PRO A 73 -9.87 -24.56 -1.38
CA PRO A 73 -11.17 -24.09 -1.88
C PRO A 73 -11.03 -22.78 -2.67
N GLU A 74 -11.59 -22.71 -3.88
CA GLU A 74 -11.56 -21.50 -4.72
C GLU A 74 -12.55 -20.44 -4.22
N ARG A 75 -12.35 -19.98 -3.01
CA ARG A 75 -13.07 -18.88 -2.33
C ARG A 75 -12.11 -18.09 -1.45
N PRO A 76 -12.46 -16.88 -1.01
CA PRO A 76 -11.68 -16.16 -0.02
C PRO A 76 -11.58 -16.97 1.29
N ILE A 77 -10.36 -17.16 1.77
CA ILE A 77 -10.03 -17.75 3.09
C ILE A 77 -9.06 -16.83 3.83
N PRO A 78 -9.02 -16.91 5.18
CA PRO A 78 -8.08 -16.12 5.96
C PRO A 78 -6.63 -16.37 5.50
N LYS A 79 -5.83 -15.31 5.41
CA LYS A 79 -4.42 -15.45 4.98
C LYS A 79 -3.57 -16.30 5.91
N THR A 80 -3.97 -16.43 7.17
CA THR A 80 -3.34 -17.33 8.15
C THR A 80 -3.44 -18.79 7.76
N ASP A 81 -4.52 -19.15 7.04
CA ASP A 81 -4.84 -20.54 6.67
C ASP A 81 -4.22 -20.91 5.31
N LEU A 82 -3.67 -19.92 4.59
CA LEU A 82 -3.09 -20.14 3.25
C LEU A 82 -1.80 -20.94 3.28
N TYR A 83 -1.11 -20.98 4.41
CA TYR A 83 0.18 -21.67 4.52
C TYR A 83 0.08 -23.16 4.22
N GLU A 84 -1.00 -23.82 4.62
CA GLU A 84 -1.22 -25.25 4.38
C GLU A 84 -1.46 -25.58 2.90
N TRP A 85 -1.91 -24.60 2.11
CA TRP A 85 -2.18 -24.75 0.67
C TRP A 85 -0.99 -24.40 -0.23
N LEU A 86 0.15 -23.97 0.34
CA LEU A 86 1.35 -23.65 -0.45
C LEU A 86 1.89 -24.83 -1.27
N PRO A 87 1.89 -26.09 -0.78
CA PRO A 87 2.31 -27.23 -1.59
C PRO A 87 1.44 -27.43 -2.86
N GLU A 88 0.12 -27.29 -2.72
CA GLU A 88 -0.81 -27.38 -3.85
C GLU A 88 -0.61 -26.20 -4.81
N PHE A 89 -0.48 -24.98 -4.28
CA PHE A 89 -0.19 -23.79 -5.08
C PHE A 89 1.10 -23.96 -5.90
N THR A 90 2.21 -24.38 -5.28
CA THR A 90 3.48 -24.57 -5.99
C THR A 90 3.41 -25.69 -7.01
N GLY A 91 2.64 -26.75 -6.74
CA GLY A 91 2.33 -27.82 -7.70
C GLY A 91 1.59 -27.28 -8.93
N GLY A 92 0.59 -26.44 -8.72
CA GLY A 92 -0.16 -25.78 -9.81
C GLY A 92 0.71 -24.83 -10.65
N VAL A 93 1.60 -24.05 -10.00
CA VAL A 93 2.56 -23.18 -10.71
C VAL A 93 3.51 -23.99 -11.59
N LYS A 94 4.06 -25.10 -11.06
CA LYS A 94 4.92 -26.02 -11.85
C LYS A 94 4.17 -26.60 -13.05
N LEU A 95 2.94 -27.05 -12.84
CA LEU A 95 2.10 -27.58 -13.92
C LEU A 95 1.83 -26.53 -15.00
N ALA A 96 1.50 -25.30 -14.60
CA ALA A 96 1.26 -24.20 -15.54
C ALA A 96 2.51 -23.91 -16.39
N SER A 97 3.72 -23.86 -15.78
CA SER A 97 4.96 -23.64 -16.52
C SER A 97 5.24 -24.76 -17.55
N VAL A 98 4.98 -26.02 -17.18
CA VAL A 98 5.16 -27.16 -18.10
C VAL A 98 4.16 -27.13 -19.26
N LEU A 99 2.88 -26.86 -18.98
CA LEU A 99 1.83 -26.81 -20.00
C LEU A 99 2.04 -25.69 -21.02
N LEU A 100 2.69 -24.61 -20.61
CA LEU A 100 2.97 -23.45 -21.46
C LEU A 100 4.35 -23.48 -22.11
N ASP A 101 5.16 -24.50 -21.78
CA ASP A 101 6.58 -24.59 -22.18
C ASP A 101 7.37 -23.32 -21.81
N GLU A 102 7.08 -22.76 -20.60
CA GLU A 102 7.71 -21.52 -20.12
C GLU A 102 8.86 -21.82 -19.18
N GLN A 103 9.96 -21.11 -19.41
CA GLN A 103 11.13 -21.10 -18.55
C GLN A 103 11.31 -19.71 -17.93
N TYR A 104 11.59 -19.68 -16.63
CA TYR A 104 11.82 -18.45 -15.92
C TYR A 104 13.29 -18.27 -15.60
N ASP A 105 13.76 -17.03 -15.67
CA ASP A 105 15.14 -16.67 -15.32
C ASP A 105 15.28 -16.37 -13.82
N LEU A 106 14.18 -15.94 -13.16
CA LEU A 106 14.17 -15.48 -11.78
C LEU A 106 12.77 -15.57 -11.19
N VAL A 107 12.68 -15.80 -9.86
CA VAL A 107 11.44 -15.67 -9.09
C VAL A 107 11.47 -14.35 -8.30
N HIS A 108 10.43 -13.51 -8.45
CA HIS A 108 10.21 -12.34 -7.59
C HIS A 108 8.99 -12.59 -6.69
N SER A 109 9.23 -12.71 -5.39
CA SER A 109 8.18 -13.05 -4.42
C SER A 109 7.78 -11.86 -3.55
N HIS A 110 6.47 -11.70 -3.35
CA HIS A 110 5.88 -10.61 -2.57
C HIS A 110 5.13 -11.17 -1.36
N TYR A 111 5.52 -10.71 -0.18
CA TYR A 111 5.00 -11.17 1.11
C TYR A 111 5.53 -12.55 1.54
N TRP A 112 5.50 -12.84 2.85
CA TRP A 112 6.15 -14.01 3.43
C TRP A 112 5.65 -15.36 2.87
N LEU A 113 4.33 -15.51 2.58
CA LEU A 113 3.77 -16.72 1.97
C LEU A 113 4.39 -16.99 0.58
N SER A 114 4.52 -15.95 -0.22
CA SER A 114 5.16 -16.04 -1.53
C SER A 114 6.65 -16.36 -1.44
N GLY A 115 7.33 -15.87 -0.38
CA GLY A 115 8.74 -16.22 -0.12
C GLY A 115 8.94 -17.71 0.15
N VAL A 116 8.02 -18.33 0.89
CA VAL A 116 8.03 -19.80 1.11
C VAL A 116 7.79 -20.55 -0.19
N ALA A 117 6.76 -20.15 -0.96
CA ALA A 117 6.46 -20.76 -2.25
C ALA A 117 7.63 -20.62 -3.25
N ALA A 118 8.29 -19.45 -3.28
CA ALA A 118 9.44 -19.18 -4.12
C ALA A 118 10.60 -20.15 -3.87
N HIS A 119 10.90 -20.46 -2.60
CA HIS A 119 11.95 -21.41 -2.25
C HIS A 119 11.70 -22.83 -2.79
N GLU A 120 10.44 -23.28 -2.82
CA GLU A 120 10.10 -24.58 -3.42
C GLU A 120 10.17 -24.56 -4.96
N LEU A 121 9.84 -23.42 -5.58
CA LEU A 121 9.94 -23.23 -7.02
C LEU A 121 11.38 -23.04 -7.48
N GLN A 122 12.22 -22.38 -6.68
CA GLN A 122 13.66 -22.26 -6.92
C GLN A 122 14.30 -23.62 -7.14
N LYS A 123 14.00 -24.59 -6.29
CA LYS A 123 14.54 -25.97 -6.40
C LYS A 123 14.14 -26.65 -7.71
N TRP A 124 12.95 -26.32 -8.21
CA TRP A 124 12.42 -26.90 -9.46
C TRP A 124 13.04 -26.26 -10.70
N TRP A 125 13.13 -24.94 -10.75
CA TRP A 125 13.65 -24.20 -11.91
C TRP A 125 15.15 -23.94 -11.85
N ASN A 126 15.79 -24.10 -10.70
CA ASN A 126 17.19 -23.75 -10.44
C ASN A 126 17.50 -22.29 -10.78
N VAL A 127 16.68 -21.36 -10.32
CA VAL A 127 16.79 -19.92 -10.59
C VAL A 127 16.85 -19.12 -9.28
N PRO A 128 17.45 -17.92 -9.26
CA PRO A 128 17.52 -17.11 -8.05
C PRO A 128 16.19 -16.50 -7.65
N ILE A 129 16.10 -16.07 -6.37
CA ILE A 129 14.94 -15.42 -5.78
C ILE A 129 15.27 -13.98 -5.38
N VAL A 130 14.46 -13.04 -5.86
CA VAL A 130 14.31 -11.70 -5.27
C VAL A 130 13.04 -11.68 -4.42
N HIS A 131 13.09 -11.11 -3.22
CA HIS A 131 11.97 -11.06 -2.28
C HIS A 131 11.66 -9.65 -1.82
N MET A 132 10.37 -9.31 -1.66
CA MET A 132 9.91 -8.10 -1.01
C MET A 132 8.83 -8.42 0.02
N ALA A 133 9.06 -8.02 1.28
CA ALA A 133 8.15 -8.34 2.37
C ALA A 133 6.86 -7.50 2.36
N HIS A 134 6.89 -6.28 1.85
CA HIS A 134 5.85 -5.23 1.91
C HIS A 134 5.44 -4.80 3.31
N THR A 135 5.34 -5.73 4.25
CA THR A 135 5.11 -5.48 5.67
C THR A 135 5.75 -6.59 6.48
N LEU A 136 6.30 -6.25 7.64
CA LEU A 136 6.87 -7.22 8.57
C LEU A 136 5.94 -7.44 9.75
N GLY A 137 5.71 -8.70 10.10
CA GLY A 137 4.87 -9.09 11.22
C GLY A 137 5.35 -8.54 12.55
N ILE A 138 6.67 -8.52 12.77
CA ILE A 138 7.26 -7.96 13.99
C ILE A 138 6.94 -6.47 14.16
N ASN A 139 6.95 -5.68 13.10
CA ASN A 139 6.64 -4.26 13.15
C ASN A 139 5.15 -4.01 13.42
N LYS A 140 4.28 -4.83 12.84
CA LYS A 140 2.84 -4.78 13.15
C LYS A 140 2.56 -5.12 14.60
N ASN A 141 3.26 -6.12 15.16
CA ASN A 141 3.10 -6.52 16.55
C ASN A 141 3.57 -5.44 17.55
N LYS A 142 4.54 -4.59 17.18
CA LYS A 142 4.98 -3.46 18.04
C LYS A 142 3.87 -2.43 18.30
N VAL A 143 2.92 -2.31 17.38
CA VAL A 143 1.82 -1.33 17.45
C VAL A 143 0.45 -1.96 17.66
N ALA A 144 0.39 -3.28 17.83
CA ALA A 144 -0.84 -4.00 18.16
C ALA A 144 -1.36 -3.59 19.53
N LYS A 145 -2.63 -3.21 19.62
CA LYS A 145 -3.29 -2.76 20.86
C LYS A 145 -3.86 -3.92 21.69
N ASP A 146 -4.09 -5.06 21.04
CA ASP A 146 -4.67 -6.27 21.67
C ASP A 146 -4.16 -7.55 20.99
N ALA A 147 -4.48 -8.70 21.60
CA ALA A 147 -4.02 -10.01 21.12
C ALA A 147 -4.59 -10.41 19.75
N GLU A 148 -5.75 -9.87 19.37
CA GLU A 148 -6.41 -10.17 18.08
C GLU A 148 -5.68 -9.51 16.91
N GLN A 149 -4.93 -8.43 17.16
CA GLN A 149 -4.13 -7.71 16.17
C GLN A 149 -2.74 -8.32 15.97
N LEU A 150 -2.33 -9.25 16.83
CA LEU A 150 -1.02 -9.87 16.72
C LEU A 150 -0.94 -10.77 15.49
N GLU A 151 0.16 -10.64 14.76
CA GLU A 151 0.50 -11.56 13.68
C GLU A 151 0.93 -12.92 14.24
N PRO A 152 0.56 -14.02 13.60
CA PRO A 152 0.81 -15.36 14.13
C PRO A 152 2.31 -15.68 14.20
N LYS A 153 2.69 -16.47 15.22
CA LYS A 153 4.09 -16.92 15.43
C LYS A 153 4.69 -17.56 14.17
N LEU A 154 3.90 -18.34 13.43
CA LEU A 154 4.33 -18.95 12.16
C LEU A 154 4.87 -17.93 11.18
N ARG A 155 4.19 -16.77 11.03
CA ARG A 155 4.65 -15.67 10.18
C ARG A 155 5.98 -15.10 10.67
N LEU A 156 6.09 -14.79 11.96
CA LEU A 156 7.30 -14.22 12.55
C LEU A 156 8.50 -15.15 12.36
N ASP A 157 8.33 -16.45 12.71
CA ASP A 157 9.36 -17.46 12.56
C ASP A 157 9.78 -17.68 11.10
N THR A 158 8.85 -17.52 10.17
CA THR A 158 9.11 -17.65 8.72
C THR A 158 9.87 -16.43 8.19
N GLU A 159 9.45 -15.22 8.54
CA GLU A 159 10.13 -13.97 8.14
C GLU A 159 11.59 -13.96 8.63
N LEU A 160 11.89 -14.50 9.81
CA LEU A 160 13.27 -14.65 10.30
C LEU A 160 14.11 -15.64 9.49
N LYS A 161 13.49 -16.61 8.82
CA LYS A 161 14.19 -17.63 8.01
C LYS A 161 14.35 -17.23 6.55
N LEU A 162 13.50 -16.35 6.03
CA LEU A 162 13.51 -15.94 4.61
C LEU A 162 14.88 -15.48 4.09
N PRO A 163 15.72 -14.74 4.85
CA PRO A 163 17.04 -14.34 4.35
C PRO A 163 17.96 -15.48 3.94
N ARG A 164 17.75 -16.67 4.54
CA ARG A 164 18.50 -17.89 4.17
C ARG A 164 17.99 -18.55 2.90
N LEU A 165 16.76 -18.22 2.50
CA LEU A 165 16.03 -18.88 1.44
C LEU A 165 16.00 -18.08 0.14
N VAL A 166 16.46 -16.82 0.19
CA VAL A 166 16.40 -15.89 -0.94
C VAL A 166 17.77 -15.27 -1.23
N ASP A 167 17.99 -14.87 -2.47
CA ASP A 167 19.30 -14.35 -2.92
C ASP A 167 19.39 -12.84 -2.72
N ARG A 168 18.31 -12.10 -2.98
CA ARG A 168 18.22 -10.65 -2.78
C ARG A 168 16.89 -10.26 -2.17
N ILE A 169 16.88 -9.13 -1.46
CA ILE A 169 15.70 -8.57 -0.79
C ILE A 169 15.58 -7.11 -1.18
N ILE A 170 14.41 -6.74 -1.68
CA ILE A 170 14.04 -5.34 -1.91
C ILE A 170 13.28 -4.86 -0.67
N VAL A 171 13.67 -3.70 -0.16
CA VAL A 171 13.01 -2.97 0.93
C VAL A 171 12.63 -1.58 0.45
N ALA A 172 11.54 -1.02 1.00
CA ALA A 172 11.02 0.25 0.54
C ALA A 172 11.82 1.46 1.05
N THR A 173 12.50 1.33 2.20
CA THR A 173 13.17 2.44 2.89
C THR A 173 14.45 2.00 3.61
N ASP A 174 15.33 2.95 3.90
CA ASP A 174 16.51 2.71 4.74
C ASP A 174 16.14 2.33 6.18
N THR A 175 15.04 2.89 6.69
CA THR A 175 14.50 2.48 8.01
C THR A 175 14.10 1.01 8.00
N GLU A 176 13.40 0.54 6.97
CA GLU A 176 13.05 -0.88 6.84
C GLU A 176 14.32 -1.75 6.71
N ARG A 177 15.32 -1.32 5.92
CA ARG A 177 16.60 -2.01 5.83
C ARG A 177 17.24 -2.17 7.19
N SER A 178 17.38 -1.10 7.95
CA SER A 178 17.97 -1.13 9.30
C SER A 178 17.21 -2.08 10.22
N GLN A 179 15.88 -2.03 10.20
CA GLN A 179 15.03 -2.89 11.03
C GLN A 179 15.20 -4.38 10.72
N ILE A 180 15.25 -4.77 9.43
CA ILE A 180 15.44 -6.19 9.08
C ILE A 180 16.86 -6.66 9.34
N GLU A 181 17.88 -5.82 9.18
CA GLU A 181 19.27 -6.15 9.49
C GLU A 181 19.51 -6.30 11.00
N GLU A 182 18.73 -5.61 11.84
CA GLU A 182 18.69 -5.83 13.28
C GLU A 182 18.01 -7.15 13.67
N MET A 183 17.00 -7.56 12.91
CA MET A 183 16.31 -8.85 13.13
C MET A 183 17.22 -10.06 12.89
N SER A 184 18.08 -9.98 11.87
CA SER A 184 19.05 -11.04 11.54
C SER A 184 20.20 -10.49 10.71
N GLN A 185 21.42 -10.87 11.09
CA GLN A 185 22.62 -10.52 10.33
C GLN A 185 22.62 -11.09 8.90
N GLU A 186 21.80 -12.10 8.64
CA GLU A 186 21.69 -12.72 7.30
C GLU A 186 21.03 -11.84 6.26
N TYR A 187 20.35 -10.76 6.67
CA TYR A 187 19.88 -9.71 5.77
C TYR A 187 20.99 -8.82 5.24
N ARG A 188 22.13 -8.72 5.96
CA ARG A 188 23.24 -7.82 5.56
C ARG A 188 23.84 -8.22 4.23
N GLY A 189 24.00 -7.23 3.35
CA GLY A 189 24.56 -7.43 2.01
C GLY A 189 23.60 -8.05 0.98
N LYS A 190 22.38 -8.43 1.39
CA LYS A 190 21.35 -8.94 0.48
C LYS A 190 20.28 -7.90 0.15
N THR A 191 20.25 -6.77 0.85
CA THR A 191 19.19 -5.77 0.75
C THR A 191 19.51 -4.70 -0.29
N SER A 192 18.49 -4.31 -1.07
CA SER A 192 18.49 -3.14 -1.94
C SER A 192 17.31 -2.26 -1.55
N VAL A 193 17.55 -0.96 -1.33
CA VAL A 193 16.49 0.00 -1.01
C VAL A 193 15.92 0.52 -2.31
N ILE A 194 14.69 0.14 -2.63
CA ILE A 194 13.95 0.58 -3.81
C ILE A 194 12.52 0.88 -3.38
N PRO A 195 12.10 2.16 -3.37
CA PRO A 195 10.76 2.54 -2.97
C PRO A 195 9.73 2.09 -4.01
N PRO A 196 8.44 1.99 -3.63
CA PRO A 196 7.35 1.92 -4.58
C PRO A 196 7.28 3.14 -5.48
N GLY A 197 6.74 2.96 -6.69
CA GLY A 197 6.51 4.05 -7.63
C GLY A 197 5.11 4.65 -7.57
N VAL A 198 4.93 5.74 -8.32
CA VAL A 198 3.64 6.36 -8.60
C VAL A 198 3.47 6.53 -10.12
N ASP A 199 2.24 6.34 -10.60
CA ASP A 199 1.91 6.58 -12.01
C ASP A 199 1.60 8.07 -12.22
N LEU A 200 2.59 8.81 -12.71
CA LEU A 200 2.47 10.26 -12.97
C LEU A 200 1.55 10.59 -14.17
N THR A 201 1.11 9.59 -14.93
CA THR A 201 0.10 9.82 -15.97
C THR A 201 -1.32 9.89 -15.39
N VAL A 202 -1.52 9.32 -14.21
CA VAL A 202 -2.79 9.32 -13.45
C VAL A 202 -2.73 10.34 -12.32
N PHE A 203 -1.66 10.27 -11.50
CA PHE A 203 -1.46 11.13 -10.34
C PHE A 203 -0.53 12.28 -10.72
N HIS A 204 -1.09 13.43 -11.03
CA HIS A 204 -0.37 14.65 -11.35
C HIS A 204 -1.17 15.86 -10.85
N PRO A 205 -0.56 17.04 -10.75
CA PRO A 205 -1.29 18.24 -10.34
C PRO A 205 -2.49 18.52 -11.27
N TYR A 206 -3.64 18.71 -10.65
CA TYR A 206 -4.89 18.99 -11.34
C TYR A 206 -5.59 20.20 -10.70
N MET A 207 -6.41 20.94 -11.45
CA MET A 207 -7.11 22.09 -10.89
C MET A 207 -8.13 21.66 -9.83
N GLN A 208 -7.95 22.13 -8.59
CA GLN A 208 -8.82 21.78 -7.45
C GLN A 208 -10.29 22.06 -7.73
N SER A 209 -10.59 23.21 -8.37
CA SER A 209 -11.97 23.60 -8.73
C SER A 209 -12.60 22.63 -9.72
N GLU A 210 -11.85 22.14 -10.70
CA GLU A 210 -12.35 21.17 -11.67
C GLU A 210 -12.56 19.80 -11.02
N ALA A 211 -11.61 19.36 -10.18
CA ALA A 211 -11.74 18.12 -9.41
C ALA A 211 -13.02 18.14 -8.54
N ARG A 212 -13.25 19.24 -7.84
CA ARG A 212 -14.46 19.43 -7.00
C ARG A 212 -15.74 19.45 -7.82
N GLN A 213 -15.75 20.12 -8.98
CA GLN A 213 -16.91 20.09 -9.88
C GLN A 213 -17.23 18.68 -10.37
N GLN A 214 -16.23 17.91 -10.79
CA GLN A 214 -16.41 16.53 -11.25
C GLN A 214 -16.90 15.59 -10.14
N LEU A 215 -16.55 15.88 -8.89
CA LEU A 215 -16.97 15.12 -7.71
C LEU A 215 -18.25 15.68 -7.06
N GLU A 216 -18.87 16.73 -7.64
CA GLU A 216 -20.04 17.42 -7.10
C GLU A 216 -19.80 17.93 -5.65
N MET A 217 -18.58 18.40 -5.38
CA MET A 217 -18.16 18.90 -4.06
C MET A 217 -18.22 20.41 -3.97
N PRO A 218 -18.42 21.00 -2.76
CA PRO A 218 -18.43 22.45 -2.56
C PRO A 218 -17.09 23.09 -2.97
N LEU A 219 -17.14 24.21 -3.73
CA LEU A 219 -15.94 24.87 -4.23
C LEU A 219 -15.19 25.69 -3.17
N GLY A 220 -15.93 26.31 -2.23
CA GLY A 220 -15.37 27.24 -1.24
C GLY A 220 -14.95 26.63 0.09
N ASN A 221 -15.31 25.36 0.35
CA ASN A 221 -15.10 24.71 1.63
C ASN A 221 -13.69 24.12 1.74
N SER A 222 -13.13 24.09 2.93
CA SER A 222 -11.87 23.38 3.19
C SER A 222 -12.12 21.87 3.35
N MET A 223 -11.33 21.04 2.66
CA MET A 223 -11.47 19.59 2.65
C MET A 223 -10.24 18.89 3.25
N VAL A 224 -10.44 18.18 4.33
CA VAL A 224 -9.47 17.19 4.87
C VAL A 224 -9.82 15.82 4.28
N LEU A 225 -8.82 15.11 3.78
CA LEU A 225 -9.03 13.80 3.15
C LEU A 225 -8.19 12.73 3.84
N PHE A 226 -8.84 11.63 4.17
CA PHE A 226 -8.21 10.35 4.50
C PHE A 226 -8.53 9.33 3.42
N VAL A 227 -7.52 8.59 2.97
CA VAL A 227 -7.67 7.44 2.05
C VAL A 227 -6.93 6.25 2.62
N GLY A 228 -7.61 5.11 2.76
CA GLY A 228 -6.97 3.89 3.24
C GLY A 228 -7.94 2.80 3.64
N ARG A 229 -7.37 1.64 3.98
CA ARG A 229 -8.15 0.57 4.60
C ARG A 229 -8.61 1.03 6.00
N ILE A 230 -9.82 0.67 6.36
CA ILE A 230 -10.34 0.96 7.70
C ILE A 230 -9.86 -0.15 8.64
N GLU A 231 -8.70 0.07 9.22
CA GLU A 231 -8.01 -0.81 10.16
C GLU A 231 -7.45 0.02 11.33
N PRO A 232 -7.34 -0.54 12.56
CA PRO A 232 -6.81 0.19 13.70
C PRO A 232 -5.43 0.81 13.45
N LEU A 233 -4.56 0.12 12.69
CA LEU A 233 -3.23 0.60 12.31
C LEU A 233 -3.23 1.92 11.52
N LYS A 234 -4.37 2.29 10.94
CA LYS A 234 -4.46 3.52 10.12
C LYS A 234 -4.82 4.76 10.92
N GLY A 235 -5.11 4.63 12.23
CA GLY A 235 -5.22 5.74 13.17
C GLY A 235 -6.36 6.73 12.86
N VAL A 236 -7.44 6.30 12.20
CA VAL A 236 -8.56 7.19 11.88
C VAL A 236 -9.23 7.72 13.15
N ASP A 237 -9.18 6.97 14.25
CA ASP A 237 -9.60 7.41 15.58
C ASP A 237 -8.81 8.65 16.04
N THR A 238 -7.47 8.64 15.91
CA THR A 238 -6.62 9.81 16.21
C THR A 238 -7.02 11.02 15.38
N LEU A 239 -7.34 10.83 14.09
CA LEU A 239 -7.79 11.93 13.24
C LEU A 239 -9.17 12.46 13.68
N LEU A 240 -10.10 11.61 14.10
CA LEU A 240 -11.39 12.07 14.65
C LEU A 240 -11.21 12.90 15.92
N TYR A 241 -10.34 12.49 16.84
CA TYR A 241 -10.00 13.31 18.01
C TYR A 241 -9.33 14.63 17.64
N ALA A 242 -8.44 14.65 16.63
CA ALA A 242 -7.85 15.88 16.12
C ALA A 242 -8.92 16.84 15.56
N MET A 243 -9.90 16.30 14.82
CA MET A 243 -11.04 17.09 14.31
C MET A 243 -11.91 17.67 15.43
N GLN A 244 -12.13 16.91 16.50
CA GLN A 244 -12.83 17.40 17.68
C GLN A 244 -12.06 18.55 18.33
N TYR A 245 -10.75 18.37 18.59
CA TYR A 245 -9.90 19.40 19.17
C TYR A 245 -9.88 20.68 18.33
N LEU A 246 -9.75 20.55 17.00
CA LEU A 246 -9.79 21.69 16.08
C LEU A 246 -11.11 22.46 16.16
N LYS A 247 -12.23 21.76 16.32
CA LYS A 247 -13.56 22.33 16.48
C LYS A 247 -13.69 23.07 17.83
N GLU A 248 -13.27 22.44 18.94
CA GLU A 248 -13.41 22.99 20.30
C GLU A 248 -12.48 24.18 20.53
N SER A 249 -11.29 24.19 19.94
CA SER A 249 -10.32 25.30 20.04
C SER A 249 -10.76 26.55 19.25
N GLY A 250 -11.78 26.46 18.42
CA GLY A 250 -12.20 27.55 17.53
C GLY A 250 -11.24 27.84 16.37
N ALA A 251 -10.25 26.98 16.16
CA ALA A 251 -9.27 27.10 15.05
C ALA A 251 -9.79 26.47 13.73
N MET A 252 -10.97 25.86 13.76
CA MET A 252 -11.56 25.25 12.56
C MET A 252 -11.99 26.34 11.56
N PRO A 253 -11.52 26.26 10.29
CA PRO A 253 -12.02 27.16 9.25
C PRO A 253 -13.54 27.04 9.04
N PRO A 254 -14.22 28.14 8.67
CA PRO A 254 -15.63 28.06 8.28
C PRO A 254 -15.84 27.03 7.16
N GLU A 255 -16.96 26.34 7.23
CA GLU A 255 -17.40 25.39 6.18
C GLU A 255 -16.37 24.31 5.84
N MET A 256 -15.55 23.91 6.81
CA MET A 256 -14.63 22.78 6.67
C MET A 256 -15.38 21.44 6.78
N TYR A 257 -14.92 20.43 6.03
CA TYR A 257 -15.39 19.05 6.17
C TYR A 257 -14.25 18.05 5.97
N MET A 258 -14.47 16.83 6.45
CA MET A 258 -13.54 15.71 6.30
C MET A 258 -14.21 14.58 5.52
N SER A 259 -13.50 14.05 4.52
CA SER A 259 -13.90 12.88 3.77
C SER A 259 -13.00 11.68 4.11
N VAL A 260 -13.61 10.54 4.39
CA VAL A 260 -12.93 9.27 4.65
C VAL A 260 -13.24 8.30 3.50
N ILE A 261 -12.24 7.96 2.73
CA ILE A 261 -12.33 6.96 1.64
C ILE A 261 -11.75 5.63 2.15
N GLY A 262 -12.60 4.61 2.16
CA GLY A 262 -12.31 3.26 2.61
C GLY A 262 -13.50 2.59 3.27
N GLY A 263 -13.40 1.29 3.45
CA GLY A 263 -14.49 0.50 4.01
C GLY A 263 -15.74 0.49 3.11
N ASP A 264 -16.88 0.15 3.70
CA ASP A 264 -18.17 0.09 3.02
C ASP A 264 -19.29 0.51 3.98
N PRO A 265 -19.54 1.82 4.10
CA PRO A 265 -20.52 2.35 5.06
C PRO A 265 -21.98 2.05 4.64
N ALA A 266 -22.22 1.72 3.38
CA ALA A 266 -23.56 1.39 2.87
C ALA A 266 -24.04 -0.01 3.28
N LYS A 267 -23.13 -0.89 3.71
CA LYS A 267 -23.52 -2.20 4.22
C LYS A 267 -24.38 -2.09 5.48
N PRO A 268 -25.35 -3.02 5.67
CA PRO A 268 -26.10 -3.12 6.93
C PRO A 268 -25.15 -3.23 8.12
N ARG A 269 -25.57 -2.67 9.28
CA ARG A 269 -24.75 -2.62 10.50
C ARG A 269 -24.22 -4.00 10.90
N GLU A 270 -25.04 -5.03 10.78
CA GLU A 270 -24.76 -6.42 11.15
C GLU A 270 -23.64 -7.06 10.28
N THR A 271 -23.44 -6.55 9.08
CA THR A 271 -22.45 -7.05 8.10
C THR A 271 -21.31 -6.08 7.84
N ARG A 272 -21.35 -4.89 8.46
CA ARG A 272 -20.32 -3.87 8.36
C ARG A 272 -19.06 -4.33 9.11
N HIS A 273 -17.90 -3.95 8.61
CA HIS A 273 -16.64 -4.24 9.28
C HIS A 273 -16.63 -3.57 10.67
N ALA A 274 -16.22 -4.33 11.71
CA ALA A 274 -16.31 -3.88 13.10
C ALA A 274 -15.57 -2.56 13.36
N GLU A 275 -14.40 -2.37 12.76
CA GLU A 275 -13.63 -1.12 12.91
C GLU A 275 -14.35 0.09 12.29
N LEU A 276 -14.96 -0.08 11.11
CA LEU A 276 -15.74 1.00 10.51
C LEU A 276 -16.93 1.39 11.39
N GLU A 277 -17.61 0.42 11.98
CA GLU A 277 -18.73 0.67 12.90
C GLU A 277 -18.26 1.44 14.14
N LYS A 278 -17.13 1.03 14.75
CA LYS A 278 -16.54 1.75 15.89
C LYS A 278 -16.23 3.21 15.55
N LEU A 279 -15.62 3.46 14.39
CA LEU A 279 -15.28 4.81 13.95
C LEU A 279 -16.52 5.67 13.66
N MET A 280 -17.57 5.09 13.11
CA MET A 280 -18.84 5.81 12.89
C MET A 280 -19.53 6.18 14.21
N ILE A 281 -19.50 5.29 15.19
CA ILE A 281 -20.00 5.58 16.55
C ILE A 281 -19.15 6.67 17.20
N LEU A 282 -17.82 6.55 17.16
CA LEU A 282 -16.91 7.55 17.71
C LEU A 282 -17.14 8.93 17.08
N ARG A 283 -17.29 9.01 15.76
CA ARG A 283 -17.63 10.25 15.04
C ARG A 283 -18.88 10.91 15.65
N ASP A 284 -19.93 10.12 15.89
CA ASP A 284 -21.21 10.62 16.40
C ASP A 284 -21.09 11.05 17.87
N GLU A 285 -20.38 10.30 18.71
CA GLU A 285 -20.08 10.64 20.10
C GLU A 285 -19.27 11.93 20.24
N LEU A 286 -18.34 12.18 19.30
CA LEU A 286 -17.54 13.42 19.24
C LEU A 286 -18.31 14.61 18.62
N GLY A 287 -19.57 14.42 18.23
CA GLY A 287 -20.40 15.47 17.62
C GLY A 287 -19.89 15.92 16.25
N LEU A 288 -19.28 15.02 15.48
CA LEU A 288 -18.67 15.28 14.16
C LEU A 288 -19.53 14.81 12.98
N SER A 289 -20.78 14.36 13.21
CA SER A 289 -21.64 13.76 12.17
C SER A 289 -21.88 14.68 10.97
N ASN A 290 -21.91 16.00 11.18
CA ASN A 290 -22.08 17.00 10.11
C ASN A 290 -20.75 17.41 9.44
N LEU A 291 -19.61 16.99 9.98
CA LEU A 291 -18.28 17.40 9.52
C LEU A 291 -17.53 16.24 8.84
N VAL A 292 -17.80 15.00 9.23
CA VAL A 292 -17.05 13.82 8.76
C VAL A 292 -17.96 12.88 8.01
N THR A 293 -17.63 12.61 6.76
CA THR A 293 -18.37 11.71 5.87
C THR A 293 -17.50 10.52 5.48
N PHE A 294 -18.00 9.30 5.73
CA PHE A 294 -17.42 8.07 5.21
C PHE A 294 -17.97 7.81 3.81
N LEU A 295 -17.15 7.99 2.78
CA LEU A 295 -17.54 7.89 1.37
C LEU A 295 -17.55 6.45 0.85
N GLY A 296 -16.97 5.50 1.61
CA GLY A 296 -16.76 4.14 1.12
C GLY A 296 -15.57 4.01 0.18
N ARG A 297 -15.47 2.85 -0.46
CA ARG A 297 -14.39 2.57 -1.41
C ARG A 297 -14.53 3.41 -2.67
N ARG A 298 -13.38 3.71 -3.28
CA ARG A 298 -13.30 4.34 -4.60
C ARG A 298 -12.30 3.58 -5.46
N ASP A 299 -12.55 3.54 -6.76
CA ASP A 299 -11.62 2.97 -7.72
C ASP A 299 -10.35 3.81 -7.78
N GLN A 300 -9.20 3.15 -7.91
CA GLN A 300 -7.92 3.84 -7.93
C GLN A 300 -7.84 4.90 -9.04
N GLU A 301 -8.44 4.64 -10.19
CA GLU A 301 -8.51 5.56 -11.31
C GLU A 301 -9.25 6.88 -10.99
N THR A 302 -10.08 6.89 -9.94
CA THR A 302 -10.82 8.09 -9.50
C THR A 302 -10.15 8.81 -8.35
N LEU A 303 -9.20 8.16 -7.63
CA LEU A 303 -8.58 8.72 -6.43
C LEU A 303 -7.81 10.02 -6.70
N HIS A 304 -7.18 10.16 -7.88
CA HIS A 304 -6.47 11.38 -8.24
C HIS A 304 -7.37 12.64 -8.13
N ARG A 305 -8.67 12.53 -8.45
CA ARG A 305 -9.62 13.64 -8.32
C ARG A 305 -9.87 13.99 -6.85
N TYR A 306 -9.98 12.98 -5.96
CA TYR A 306 -10.15 13.21 -4.53
C TYR A 306 -8.91 13.86 -3.92
N TYR A 307 -7.71 13.40 -4.31
CA TYR A 307 -6.46 14.06 -3.89
C TYR A 307 -6.42 15.52 -4.36
N ALA A 308 -6.65 15.77 -5.64
CA ALA A 308 -6.66 17.13 -6.18
C ALA A 308 -7.76 18.03 -5.59
N ALA A 309 -8.91 17.46 -5.18
CA ALA A 309 -10.00 18.20 -4.54
C ALA A 309 -9.68 18.61 -3.09
N ALA A 310 -8.80 17.87 -2.40
CA ALA A 310 -8.47 18.08 -0.99
C ALA A 310 -7.55 19.30 -0.80
N ASP A 311 -7.67 19.94 0.37
CA ASP A 311 -6.70 20.94 0.84
C ASP A 311 -5.51 20.30 1.54
N VAL A 312 -5.74 19.12 2.12
CA VAL A 312 -4.71 18.33 2.81
C VAL A 312 -5.14 16.86 2.88
N VAL A 313 -4.18 15.98 2.67
CA VAL A 313 -4.35 14.54 2.94
C VAL A 313 -3.70 14.23 4.29
N VAL A 314 -4.38 13.43 5.12
CA VAL A 314 -3.89 13.04 6.44
C VAL A 314 -3.66 11.54 6.49
N MET A 315 -2.48 11.17 6.97
CA MET A 315 -2.09 9.77 7.20
C MET A 315 -1.69 9.58 8.68
N PRO A 316 -2.65 9.37 9.59
CA PRO A 316 -2.41 9.25 11.03
C PRO A 316 -2.03 7.81 11.44
N SER A 317 -1.36 7.08 10.55
CA SER A 317 -1.06 5.66 10.71
C SER A 317 -0.10 5.40 11.88
N HIS A 318 -0.36 4.36 12.67
CA HIS A 318 0.55 3.89 13.73
C HIS A 318 1.74 3.10 13.16
N TYR A 319 1.58 2.54 11.98
CA TYR A 319 2.64 1.89 11.21
C TYR A 319 2.35 2.00 9.71
N GLU A 320 3.37 2.36 8.95
CA GLU A 320 3.36 2.40 7.49
C GLU A 320 4.73 1.97 6.94
N SER A 321 4.76 0.99 6.03
CA SER A 321 6.03 0.52 5.45
C SER A 321 6.63 1.53 4.48
N PHE A 322 5.78 2.26 3.73
CA PHE A 322 6.21 3.32 2.81
C PHE A 322 5.26 4.51 2.79
N GLY A 323 3.98 4.32 2.43
CA GLY A 323 2.99 5.39 2.33
C GLY A 323 2.59 5.73 0.90
N MET A 324 2.17 4.74 0.09
CA MET A 324 1.76 4.97 -1.29
C MET A 324 0.65 6.02 -1.44
N VAL A 325 -0.30 6.05 -0.51
CA VAL A 325 -1.37 7.08 -0.49
C VAL A 325 -0.78 8.49 -0.32
N ALA A 326 0.25 8.65 0.53
CA ALA A 326 0.94 9.93 0.67
C ALA A 326 1.64 10.30 -0.64
N LEU A 327 2.34 9.37 -1.28
CA LEU A 327 3.02 9.60 -2.55
C LEU A 327 2.05 9.97 -3.67
N GLU A 328 0.89 9.29 -3.77
CA GLU A 328 -0.17 9.61 -4.72
C GLU A 328 -0.74 11.03 -4.50
N ALA A 329 -1.00 11.40 -3.23
CA ALA A 329 -1.45 12.75 -2.87
C ALA A 329 -0.41 13.82 -3.22
N MET A 330 0.87 13.56 -2.90
CA MET A 330 1.99 14.45 -3.23
C MET A 330 2.11 14.64 -4.73
N ALA A 331 2.03 13.57 -5.51
CA ALA A 331 2.06 13.64 -6.98
C ALA A 331 0.91 14.48 -7.55
N CYS A 332 -0.27 14.47 -6.91
CA CYS A 332 -1.39 15.34 -7.25
C CYS A 332 -1.23 16.80 -6.80
N GLY A 333 -0.13 17.16 -6.16
CA GLY A 333 0.12 18.52 -5.66
C GLY A 333 -0.63 18.84 -4.38
N THR A 334 -1.02 17.83 -3.60
CA THR A 334 -1.75 17.99 -2.33
C THR A 334 -0.79 17.76 -1.17
N PRO A 335 -0.66 18.72 -0.24
CA PRO A 335 0.19 18.58 0.94
C PRO A 335 -0.31 17.44 1.84
N VAL A 336 0.64 16.78 2.50
CA VAL A 336 0.35 15.65 3.40
C VAL A 336 0.72 16.00 4.84
N ILE A 337 -0.14 15.68 5.79
CA ILE A 337 0.20 15.61 7.20
C ILE A 337 0.20 14.15 7.60
N ALA A 338 1.32 13.64 8.09
CA ALA A 338 1.48 12.24 8.44
C ALA A 338 2.08 12.05 9.83
N THR A 339 1.85 10.91 10.43
CA THR A 339 2.58 10.51 11.63
C THR A 339 4.04 10.18 11.28
N ASP A 340 4.95 10.50 12.19
CA ASP A 340 6.39 10.24 12.05
C ASP A 340 6.70 8.77 12.35
N VAL A 341 6.24 7.87 11.43
CA VAL A 341 6.39 6.43 11.58
C VAL A 341 6.82 5.77 10.27
N GLY A 342 7.68 4.76 10.39
CA GLY A 342 8.06 3.90 9.28
C GLY A 342 8.54 4.66 8.05
N GLY A 343 7.97 4.33 6.88
CA GLY A 343 8.33 4.97 5.61
C GLY A 343 7.84 6.40 5.45
N LEU A 344 6.80 6.81 6.21
CA LEU A 344 6.30 8.19 6.16
C LEU A 344 7.35 9.19 6.62
N SER A 345 8.14 8.84 7.64
CA SER A 345 9.26 9.67 8.15
C SER A 345 10.33 9.97 7.08
N GLN A 346 10.46 9.13 6.07
CA GLN A 346 11.43 9.32 4.97
C GLN A 346 10.79 9.97 3.73
N LEU A 347 9.50 9.70 3.51
CA LEU A 347 8.77 10.20 2.36
C LEU A 347 8.39 11.69 2.52
N ILE A 348 7.96 12.09 3.73
CA ILE A 348 7.53 13.46 4.00
C ILE A 348 8.71 14.31 4.46
N ARG A 349 8.98 15.41 3.75
CA ARG A 349 9.96 16.41 4.12
C ARG A 349 9.28 17.52 4.92
N GLU A 350 9.61 17.61 6.21
CA GLU A 350 9.01 18.57 7.16
C GLU A 350 9.09 20.02 6.65
N GLY A 351 7.94 20.67 6.49
CA GLY A 351 7.83 22.04 6.01
C GLY A 351 8.11 22.28 4.52
N GLU A 352 8.48 21.22 3.78
CA GLU A 352 8.72 21.26 2.33
C GLU A 352 7.60 20.58 1.54
N THR A 353 7.34 19.29 1.80
CA THR A 353 6.30 18.53 1.09
C THR A 353 5.07 18.27 1.94
N GLY A 354 5.15 18.55 3.23
CA GLY A 354 4.09 18.32 4.20
C GLY A 354 4.61 18.51 5.62
N PHE A 355 3.92 17.88 6.59
CA PHE A 355 4.30 17.91 8.00
C PHE A 355 4.26 16.53 8.61
N LEU A 356 5.15 16.29 9.57
CA LEU A 356 5.17 15.13 10.43
C LEU A 356 4.67 15.48 11.83
N VAL A 357 3.90 14.58 12.44
CA VAL A 357 3.40 14.70 13.81
C VAL A 357 3.73 13.43 14.61
N PRO A 358 3.87 13.51 15.93
CA PRO A 358 4.03 12.32 16.75
C PRO A 358 2.85 11.34 16.59
N ASP A 359 3.12 10.05 16.69
CA ASP A 359 2.07 9.02 16.68
C ASP A 359 1.16 9.17 17.92
N MET A 360 -0.13 8.91 17.73
CA MET A 360 -1.17 9.01 18.78
C MET A 360 -1.28 10.41 19.44
N ASP A 361 -0.89 11.47 18.74
CA ASP A 361 -1.00 12.84 19.22
C ASP A 361 -2.06 13.63 18.41
N PRO A 362 -3.34 13.57 18.79
CA PRO A 362 -4.39 14.31 18.11
C PRO A 362 -4.26 15.84 18.27
N VAL A 363 -3.58 16.33 19.30
CA VAL A 363 -3.39 17.76 19.51
C VAL A 363 -2.37 18.31 18.51
N ALA A 364 -1.21 17.68 18.40
CA ALA A 364 -0.20 18.06 17.40
C ALA A 364 -0.76 17.94 15.97
N LEU A 365 -1.57 16.91 15.68
CA LEU A 365 -2.23 16.75 14.40
C LEU A 365 -3.23 17.90 14.13
N ALA A 366 -4.04 18.29 15.11
CA ALA A 366 -4.98 19.40 14.98
C ALA A 366 -4.28 20.75 14.78
N GLU A 367 -3.17 21.01 15.48
CA GLU A 367 -2.36 22.21 15.29
C GLU A 367 -1.82 22.33 13.87
N ARG A 368 -1.27 21.23 13.31
CA ARG A 368 -0.79 21.21 11.93
C ARG A 368 -1.93 21.35 10.91
N LEU A 369 -3.08 20.72 11.17
CA LEU A 369 -4.29 20.93 10.36
C LEU A 369 -4.72 22.40 10.36
N GLY A 370 -4.82 23.03 11.52
CA GLY A 370 -5.15 24.45 11.64
C GLY A 370 -4.18 25.34 10.87
N GLN A 371 -2.88 25.10 11.00
CA GLN A 371 -1.82 25.82 10.27
C GLN A 371 -2.00 25.69 8.75
N VAL A 372 -2.14 24.47 8.23
CA VAL A 372 -2.24 24.22 6.79
C VAL A 372 -3.56 24.74 6.23
N LEU A 373 -4.68 24.58 6.94
CA LEU A 373 -5.99 25.00 6.46
C LEU A 373 -6.19 26.53 6.48
N SER A 374 -5.53 27.24 7.39
CA SER A 374 -5.65 28.70 7.48
C SER A 374 -4.75 29.46 6.49
N ASP A 375 -3.69 28.84 5.96
CA ASP A 375 -2.71 29.48 5.07
C ASP A 375 -2.71 28.87 3.65
N GLN A 376 -3.39 29.54 2.75
CA GLN A 376 -3.49 29.11 1.35
C GLN A 376 -2.14 29.14 0.62
N GLU A 377 -1.28 30.11 0.91
CA GLU A 377 0.03 30.20 0.25
C GLU A 377 0.97 29.08 0.73
N LEU A 378 0.89 28.74 2.01
CA LEU A 378 1.57 27.58 2.57
C LEU A 378 1.11 26.29 1.85
N ARG A 379 -0.22 26.07 1.71
CA ARG A 379 -0.76 24.90 0.99
C ARG A 379 -0.24 24.79 -0.43
N LYS A 380 -0.31 25.90 -1.18
CA LYS A 380 0.18 25.94 -2.57
C LYS A 380 1.67 25.66 -2.67
N ARG A 381 2.46 26.21 -1.75
CA ARG A 381 3.92 25.98 -1.71
C ARG A 381 4.23 24.51 -1.41
N LEU A 382 3.66 23.95 -0.35
CA LEU A 382 3.85 22.56 0.03
C LEU A 382 3.41 21.61 -1.09
N GLY A 383 2.23 21.83 -1.68
CA GLY A 383 1.69 21.01 -2.76
C GLY A 383 2.57 21.00 -4.01
N ARG A 384 3.08 22.17 -4.43
CA ARG A 384 4.00 22.24 -5.58
C ARG A 384 5.30 21.48 -5.29
N GLN A 385 5.92 21.71 -4.13
CA GLN A 385 7.15 21.01 -3.76
C GLN A 385 6.94 19.50 -3.59
N ALA A 386 5.76 19.09 -3.11
CA ALA A 386 5.37 17.70 -3.01
C ALA A 386 5.29 17.03 -4.40
N ALA A 387 4.66 17.70 -5.37
CA ALA A 387 4.57 17.18 -6.75
C ALA A 387 5.95 17.07 -7.41
N GLU A 388 6.78 18.09 -7.28
CA GLU A 388 8.17 18.07 -7.79
C GLU A 388 8.98 16.92 -7.16
N TYR A 389 8.84 16.70 -5.87
CA TYR A 389 9.52 15.62 -5.16
C TYR A 389 9.02 14.23 -5.59
N ALA A 390 7.73 14.08 -5.87
CA ALA A 390 7.13 12.82 -6.29
C ALA A 390 7.62 12.35 -7.67
N GLU A 391 8.14 13.25 -8.53
CA GLU A 391 8.69 12.88 -9.85
C GLU A 391 9.82 11.85 -9.76
N ALA A 392 10.61 11.87 -8.69
CA ALA A 392 11.68 10.90 -8.46
C ALA A 392 11.17 9.47 -8.23
N TYR A 393 9.88 9.32 -7.98
CA TYR A 393 9.23 8.03 -7.72
C TYR A 393 8.41 7.52 -8.92
N ALA A 394 8.64 8.06 -10.12
CA ALA A 394 7.96 7.57 -11.33
C ALA A 394 8.28 6.09 -11.58
N TRP A 395 7.27 5.27 -11.91
CA TRP A 395 7.44 3.83 -12.11
C TRP A 395 8.55 3.44 -13.09
N PRO A 396 8.81 4.16 -14.22
CA PRO A 396 9.90 3.81 -15.11
C PRO A 396 11.26 3.73 -14.43
N GLY A 397 11.63 4.75 -13.65
CA GLY A 397 12.90 4.77 -12.92
C GLY A 397 12.95 3.75 -11.75
N ILE A 398 11.81 3.47 -11.11
CA ILE A 398 11.72 2.42 -10.08
C ILE A 398 11.91 1.03 -10.70
N ALA A 399 11.28 0.76 -11.85
CA ALA A 399 11.43 -0.52 -12.54
C ALA A 399 12.87 -0.73 -13.05
N GLU A 400 13.55 0.31 -13.53
CA GLU A 400 14.97 0.24 -13.89
C GLU A 400 15.84 -0.23 -12.72
N GLN A 401 15.63 0.33 -11.52
CA GLN A 401 16.35 -0.10 -10.32
C GLN A 401 16.06 -1.57 -9.97
N VAL A 402 14.82 -2.02 -10.12
CA VAL A 402 14.44 -3.42 -9.89
C VAL A 402 15.10 -4.34 -10.95
N ILE A 403 15.13 -3.94 -12.22
CA ILE A 403 15.82 -4.66 -13.30
C ILE A 403 17.31 -4.79 -13.00
N ASP A 404 17.92 -3.75 -12.46
CA ASP A 404 19.35 -3.81 -12.09
C ASP A 404 19.61 -4.81 -10.96
N VAL A 405 18.69 -4.91 -9.96
CA VAL A 405 18.75 -5.98 -8.96
C VAL A 405 18.63 -7.35 -9.62
N TYR A 406 17.71 -7.54 -10.57
CA TYR A 406 17.59 -8.82 -11.30
C TYR A 406 18.89 -9.18 -12.04
N LYS A 407 19.45 -8.25 -12.81
CA LYS A 407 20.70 -8.46 -13.54
C LYS A 407 21.87 -8.81 -12.61
N HIS A 408 22.02 -8.08 -11.50
CA HIS A 408 23.06 -8.37 -10.51
C HIS A 408 22.86 -9.73 -9.85
N THR A 409 21.62 -10.13 -9.59
CA THR A 409 21.29 -11.43 -8.99
C THR A 409 21.63 -12.57 -9.95
N LEU A 410 21.34 -12.42 -11.24
CA LEU A 410 21.63 -13.41 -12.27
C LEU A 410 23.15 -13.55 -12.56
N ASN A 411 23.91 -12.45 -12.49
CA ASN A 411 25.35 -12.44 -12.78
C ASN A 411 26.22 -12.83 -11.58
N GLY A 412 25.69 -12.83 -10.38
CA GLY A 412 26.41 -13.14 -9.14
C GLY A 412 26.06 -14.48 -8.52
N SER A 413 25.26 -15.28 -9.23
CA SER A 413 24.85 -16.64 -8.83
C SER A 413 25.86 -17.66 -9.29
#